data_9c29925149d5f4cd2b029b80c933d6cb
#
_entry.id   9c29925149d5f4cd2b029b80c933d6cb
#
_cell.length_a   1.000
_cell.length_b   1.000
_cell.length_c   1.000
_cell.angle_alpha   90.00
_cell.angle_beta   90.00
_cell.angle_gamma   90.00
#
_symmetry.space_group_name_H-M   'P 1'
#
loop_
_entity.id
_entity.type
_entity.pdbx_description
1 polymer ?
#
loop_
_entity_poly.entity_id
_entity_poly.type
_entity_poly.pdbx_seq_one_letter_code
_entity_poly.pdbx_strand_id
1 'polypeptide(L)'
;AVAKSLGVDLGIIDKRREKANHSEVMHIIGDVEGRTCILVDDMVDTAGTLCHAAKALKEHGAAKVFAYCTHPVLSGRAIENIENSMLDELVVTNTIPLSAAAQACSRIRQLDIAPVVAEAVRRISNEESISAMFR
;
A
#
# COMPACT_ATOMS: atom_id res chain seq x y z
N ALA A 1 -4.22 -3.75 -13.35
CA ALA A 1 -5.52 -4.36 -13.00
C ALA A 1 -6.33 -3.43 -12.09
N VAL A 2 -5.84 -3.03 -10.90
CA VAL A 2 -6.57 -2.25 -9.88
C VAL A 2 -7.12 -0.92 -10.42
N ALA A 3 -6.29 -0.09 -11.05
CA ALA A 3 -6.73 1.21 -11.58
C ALA A 3 -7.88 1.06 -12.60
N LYS A 4 -7.78 0.07 -13.50
CA LYS A 4 -8.86 -0.24 -14.47
C LYS A 4 -10.15 -0.66 -13.76
N SER A 5 -10.05 -1.49 -12.74
CA SER A 5 -11.21 -1.97 -11.97
C SER A 5 -11.91 -0.84 -11.22
N LEU A 6 -11.16 0.16 -10.76
CA LEU A 6 -11.68 1.33 -10.05
C LEU A 6 -12.06 2.49 -11.00
N GLY A 7 -11.77 2.41 -12.29
CA GLY A 7 -12.02 3.49 -13.24
C GLY A 7 -11.21 4.76 -12.96
N VAL A 8 -9.99 4.60 -12.44
CA VAL A 8 -9.09 5.71 -12.10
C VAL A 8 -7.82 5.68 -12.92
N ASP A 9 -7.11 6.80 -13.00
CA ASP A 9 -5.84 6.90 -13.70
C ASP A 9 -4.75 6.07 -13.02
N LEU A 10 -3.80 5.57 -13.82
CA LEU A 10 -2.63 4.84 -13.36
C LEU A 10 -1.42 5.76 -13.38
N GLY A 11 -0.79 5.95 -12.22
CA GLY A 11 0.55 6.50 -12.12
C GLY A 11 1.58 5.38 -11.93
N ILE A 12 2.81 5.65 -12.31
CA ILE A 12 3.95 4.75 -12.11
C ILE A 12 5.04 5.51 -11.36
N ILE A 13 5.57 4.87 -10.32
CA ILE A 13 6.77 5.36 -9.62
C ILE A 13 7.93 4.48 -10.05
N ASP A 14 8.84 5.06 -10.84
CA ASP A 14 10.07 4.39 -11.28
C ASP A 14 11.20 4.70 -10.29
N LYS A 15 11.70 3.66 -9.66
CA LYS A 15 12.79 3.74 -8.70
C LYS A 15 14.11 3.49 -9.41
N ARG A 16 14.90 4.54 -9.64
CA ARG A 16 16.23 4.43 -10.23
C ARG A 16 17.33 4.65 -9.21
N ARG A 17 18.29 3.74 -9.20
CA ARG A 17 19.58 3.92 -8.52
C ARG A 17 20.58 4.41 -9.56
N GLU A 18 20.88 5.70 -9.59
CA GLU A 18 21.81 6.27 -10.57
C GLU A 18 23.27 5.82 -10.36
N LYS A 19 23.66 5.51 -9.12
CA LYS A 19 24.99 4.92 -8.77
C LYS A 19 24.93 4.25 -7.38
N ALA A 20 25.80 3.27 -7.14
CA ALA A 20 26.05 2.73 -5.80
C ALA A 20 26.57 3.87 -4.91
N ASN A 21 25.84 4.30 -3.90
CA ASN A 21 26.07 5.40 -2.95
C ASN A 21 25.37 6.75 -3.24
N HIS A 22 24.48 6.84 -4.22
CA HIS A 22 23.61 8.01 -4.37
C HIS A 22 22.19 7.72 -3.83
N SER A 23 21.51 8.77 -3.34
CA SER A 23 20.13 8.74 -2.89
C SER A 23 19.21 8.20 -4.00
N GLU A 24 18.27 7.35 -3.62
CA GLU A 24 17.24 6.84 -4.54
C GLU A 24 16.41 8.00 -5.08
N VAL A 25 16.39 8.16 -6.40
CA VAL A 25 15.52 9.13 -7.07
C VAL A 25 14.27 8.38 -7.54
N MET A 26 13.11 8.89 -7.15
CA MET A 26 11.82 8.37 -7.62
C MET A 26 11.28 9.27 -8.72
N HIS A 27 11.08 8.69 -9.90
CA HIS A 27 10.43 9.36 -11.02
C HIS A 27 8.94 9.01 -11.03
N ILE A 28 8.09 10.03 -11.02
CA ILE A 28 6.65 9.86 -11.08
C ILE A 28 6.20 10.09 -12.52
N ILE A 29 5.52 9.09 -13.07
CA ILE A 29 4.90 9.12 -14.40
C ILE A 29 3.40 9.21 -14.18
N GLY A 30 2.78 10.29 -14.61
CA GLY A 30 1.37 10.61 -14.43
C GLY A 30 1.16 11.94 -13.73
N ASP A 31 -0.04 12.47 -13.84
CA ASP A 31 -0.42 13.71 -13.18
C ASP A 31 -0.95 13.41 -11.78
N VAL A 32 -0.31 13.96 -10.75
CA VAL A 32 -0.65 13.76 -9.35
C VAL A 32 -1.02 15.07 -8.62
N GLU A 33 -0.87 16.21 -9.28
CA GLU A 33 -1.11 17.53 -8.67
C GLU A 33 -2.56 17.68 -8.23
N GLY A 34 -2.76 18.03 -6.96
CA GLY A 34 -4.08 18.21 -6.36
C GLY A 34 -4.89 16.91 -6.18
N ARG A 35 -4.31 15.76 -6.50
CA ARG A 35 -5.01 14.48 -6.47
C ARG A 35 -4.79 13.70 -5.18
N THR A 36 -5.73 12.82 -4.87
CA THR A 36 -5.55 11.76 -3.90
C THR A 36 -4.89 10.58 -4.59
N CYS A 37 -3.69 10.22 -4.13
CA CYS A 37 -2.92 9.10 -4.68
C CYS A 37 -3.04 7.88 -3.78
N ILE A 38 -3.16 6.71 -4.39
CA ILE A 38 -3.21 5.42 -3.70
C ILE A 38 -2.02 4.58 -4.16
N LEU A 39 -1.10 4.29 -3.25
CA LEU A 39 -0.04 3.32 -3.45
C LEU A 39 -0.58 1.91 -3.18
N VAL A 40 -0.26 0.95 -4.04
CA VAL A 40 -0.69 -0.44 -3.87
C VAL A 40 0.53 -1.34 -3.90
N ASP A 41 0.68 -2.17 -2.89
CA ASP A 41 1.76 -3.16 -2.79
C ASP A 41 1.23 -4.46 -2.16
N ASP A 42 1.96 -5.56 -2.31
CA ASP A 42 1.61 -6.83 -1.70
C ASP A 42 2.03 -6.90 -0.23
N MET A 43 3.18 -6.33 0.11
CA MET A 43 3.68 -6.31 1.49
C MET A 43 4.35 -4.98 1.86
N VAL A 44 4.35 -4.70 3.15
CA VAL A 44 5.13 -3.62 3.75
C VAL A 44 6.00 -4.20 4.86
N ASP A 45 7.32 -4.09 4.70
CA ASP A 45 8.30 -4.56 5.70
C ASP A 45 8.79 -3.39 6.56
N THR A 46 9.89 -2.76 6.25
CA THR A 46 10.42 -1.60 7.02
C THR A 46 9.73 -0.27 6.68
N ALA A 47 8.88 -0.24 5.68
CA ALA A 47 8.16 0.89 5.15
C ALA A 47 9.04 2.01 4.54
N GLY A 48 10.34 1.84 4.43
CA GLY A 48 11.22 2.89 3.89
C GLY A 48 10.87 3.29 2.46
N THR A 49 10.73 2.32 1.56
CA THR A 49 10.37 2.57 0.14
C THR A 49 8.98 3.22 0.03
N LEU A 50 8.01 2.75 0.81
CA LEU A 50 6.66 3.30 0.83
C LEU A 50 6.64 4.76 1.29
N CYS A 51 7.37 5.08 2.35
CA CYS A 51 7.48 6.44 2.88
C CYS A 51 8.20 7.38 1.90
N HIS A 52 9.24 6.91 1.20
CA HIS A 52 9.90 7.68 0.15
C HIS A 52 8.96 7.94 -1.03
N ALA A 53 8.17 6.96 -1.44
CA ALA A 53 7.16 7.13 -2.49
C ALA A 53 6.10 8.17 -2.08
N ALA A 54 5.60 8.11 -0.86
CA ALA A 54 4.63 9.08 -0.34
C ALA A 54 5.22 10.50 -0.34
N LYS A 55 6.47 10.66 0.09
CA LYS A 55 7.18 11.95 0.06
C LYS A 55 7.28 12.48 -1.37
N ALA A 56 7.73 11.66 -2.32
CA ALA A 56 7.86 12.06 -3.72
C ALA A 56 6.52 12.50 -4.32
N LEU A 57 5.42 11.80 -4.03
CA LEU A 57 4.09 12.18 -4.47
C LEU A 57 3.65 13.53 -3.89
N LYS A 58 3.87 13.76 -2.60
CA LYS A 58 3.56 15.05 -1.95
C LYS A 58 4.39 16.19 -2.52
N GLU A 59 5.68 15.98 -2.78
CA GLU A 59 6.56 16.97 -3.41
C GLU A 59 6.13 17.31 -4.85
N HIS A 60 5.46 16.38 -5.55
CA HIS A 60 4.86 16.61 -6.86
C HIS A 60 3.42 17.15 -6.79
N GLY A 61 2.96 17.56 -5.61
CA GLY A 61 1.70 18.26 -5.44
C GLY A 61 0.49 17.37 -5.12
N ALA A 62 0.67 16.08 -4.80
CA ALA A 62 -0.44 15.24 -4.36
C ALA A 62 -1.09 15.82 -3.09
N ALA A 63 -2.42 15.89 -3.09
CA ALA A 63 -3.19 16.41 -1.97
C ALA A 63 -3.18 15.43 -0.79
N LYS A 64 -3.38 14.13 -1.08
CA LYS A 64 -3.34 13.03 -0.10
C LYS A 64 -2.65 11.83 -0.69
N VAL A 65 -1.98 11.06 0.17
CA VAL A 65 -1.35 9.79 -0.20
C VAL A 65 -1.75 8.71 0.79
N PHE A 66 -2.49 7.73 0.28
CA PHE A 66 -2.83 6.50 0.99
C PHE A 66 -2.01 5.34 0.46
N ALA A 67 -1.80 4.32 1.29
CA ALA A 67 -1.21 3.07 0.85
C ALA A 67 -2.10 1.89 1.25
N TYR A 68 -2.20 0.91 0.37
CA TYR A 68 -2.91 -0.35 0.60
C TYR A 68 -1.94 -1.50 0.40
N CYS A 69 -1.72 -2.29 1.45
CA CYS A 69 -0.85 -3.47 1.43
C CYS A 69 -1.56 -4.67 2.01
N THR A 70 -1.34 -5.83 1.41
CA THR A 70 -1.95 -7.07 1.91
C THR A 70 -1.26 -7.54 3.19
N HIS A 71 0.07 -7.64 3.18
CA HIS A 71 0.84 -8.27 4.25
C HIS A 71 1.62 -7.26 5.10
N PRO A 72 1.14 -6.95 6.33
CA PRO A 72 1.82 -6.01 7.22
C PRO A 72 2.94 -6.68 8.02
N VAL A 73 4.10 -6.88 7.42
CA VAL A 73 5.28 -7.43 8.12
C VAL A 73 5.74 -6.45 9.20
N LEU A 74 5.86 -5.17 8.86
CA LEU A 74 6.13 -4.05 9.76
C LEU A 74 7.32 -4.30 10.71
N SER A 75 8.43 -4.77 10.15
CA SER A 75 9.64 -5.08 10.91
C SER A 75 10.49 -3.84 11.20
N GLY A 76 11.40 -3.97 12.14
CA GLY A 76 12.39 -2.94 12.46
C GLY A 76 11.76 -1.62 12.85
N ARG A 77 12.12 -0.54 12.14
CA ARG A 77 11.65 0.83 12.40
C ARG A 77 10.38 1.20 11.61
N ALA A 78 9.62 0.23 11.14
CA ALA A 78 8.49 0.48 10.24
C ALA A 78 7.48 1.48 10.83
N ILE A 79 7.09 1.31 12.09
CA ILE A 79 6.11 2.20 12.74
C ILE A 79 6.65 3.62 12.85
N GLU A 80 7.90 3.79 13.28
CA GLU A 80 8.56 5.09 13.36
C GLU A 80 8.64 5.76 11.97
N ASN A 81 9.00 5.00 10.94
CA ASN A 81 9.04 5.49 9.57
C ASN A 81 7.67 5.99 9.10
N ILE A 82 6.61 5.24 9.37
CA ILE A 82 5.24 5.60 9.00
C ILE A 82 4.77 6.84 9.75
N GLU A 83 4.99 6.91 11.06
CA GLU A 83 4.60 8.06 11.89
C GLU A 83 5.28 9.36 11.46
N ASN A 84 6.54 9.29 11.03
CA ASN A 84 7.33 10.43 10.58
C ASN A 84 7.21 10.70 9.07
N SER A 85 6.40 9.93 8.34
CA SER A 85 6.25 10.06 6.89
C SER A 85 5.20 11.10 6.49
N MET A 86 5.14 11.37 5.20
CA MET A 86 4.08 12.15 4.56
C MET A 86 2.87 11.30 4.15
N LEU A 87 2.86 10.02 4.50
CA LEU A 87 1.75 9.11 4.24
C LEU A 87 0.55 9.50 5.12
N ASP A 88 -0.62 9.69 4.52
CA ASP A 88 -1.82 10.04 5.28
C ASP A 88 -2.40 8.82 6.01
N GLU A 89 -2.44 7.65 5.37
CA GLU A 89 -2.90 6.41 5.98
C GLU A 89 -2.29 5.19 5.28
N LEU A 90 -1.95 4.18 6.05
CA LEU A 90 -1.62 2.83 5.59
C LEU A 90 -2.75 1.87 5.96
N VAL A 91 -3.38 1.28 4.94
CA VAL A 91 -4.41 0.25 5.11
C VAL A 91 -3.79 -1.11 4.85
N VAL A 92 -3.91 -2.00 5.80
CA VAL A 92 -3.38 -3.37 5.73
C VAL A 92 -4.47 -4.39 6.02
N THR A 93 -4.21 -5.64 5.68
CA THR A 93 -5.10 -6.73 6.05
C THR A 93 -4.67 -7.41 7.35
N ASN A 94 -5.43 -8.36 7.83
CA ASN A 94 -5.12 -9.16 9.01
C ASN A 94 -4.47 -10.51 8.68
N THR A 95 -3.74 -10.61 7.56
CA THR A 95 -2.93 -11.81 7.25
C THR A 95 -1.80 -12.02 8.24
N ILE A 96 -1.31 -10.95 8.86
CA ILE A 96 -0.31 -10.96 9.92
C ILE A 96 -0.86 -10.12 11.07
N PRO A 97 -0.82 -10.62 12.31
CA PRO A 97 -1.25 -9.85 13.48
C PRO A 97 -0.42 -8.59 13.66
N LEU A 98 -1.08 -7.47 13.96
CA LEU A 98 -0.38 -6.21 14.27
C LEU A 98 0.24 -6.28 15.66
N SER A 99 1.48 -5.77 15.79
CA SER A 99 2.09 -5.51 17.09
C SER A 99 1.32 -4.44 17.88
N ALA A 100 1.53 -4.37 19.18
CA ALA A 100 0.93 -3.33 20.01
C ALA A 100 1.26 -1.91 19.52
N ALA A 101 2.49 -1.67 19.08
CA ALA A 101 2.91 -0.41 18.50
C ALA A 101 2.17 -0.09 17.20
N ALA A 102 1.99 -1.08 16.31
CA ALA A 102 1.23 -0.90 15.07
C ALA A 102 -0.25 -0.63 15.33
N GLN A 103 -0.86 -1.30 16.32
CA GLN A 103 -2.24 -1.05 16.73
C GLN A 103 -2.44 0.36 17.32
N ALA A 104 -1.44 0.88 18.02
CA ALA A 104 -1.46 2.24 18.60
C ALA A 104 -1.19 3.35 17.56
N CYS A 105 -0.64 3.02 16.38
CA CYS A 105 -0.36 3.98 15.34
C CYS A 105 -1.65 4.44 14.66
N SER A 106 -2.00 5.72 14.79
CA SER A 106 -3.21 6.29 14.21
C SER A 106 -3.24 6.31 12.68
N ARG A 107 -2.09 6.14 12.03
CA ARG A 107 -1.97 6.09 10.56
C ARG A 107 -2.14 4.70 9.97
N ILE A 108 -2.23 3.66 10.81
CA ILE A 108 -2.40 2.27 10.36
C ILE A 108 -3.83 1.83 10.62
N ARG A 109 -4.52 1.38 9.58
CA ARG A 109 -5.85 0.80 9.65
C ARG A 109 -5.83 -0.63 9.14
N GLN A 110 -6.43 -1.55 9.87
CA GLN A 110 -6.51 -2.95 9.50
C GLN A 110 -7.89 -3.33 8.99
N LEU A 111 -7.93 -4.04 7.86
CA LEU A 111 -9.12 -4.63 7.28
C LEU A 111 -9.13 -6.14 7.54
N ASP A 112 -10.28 -6.67 7.88
CA ASP A 112 -10.49 -8.11 8.00
C ASP A 112 -10.76 -8.73 6.62
N ILE A 113 -9.92 -9.69 6.20
CA ILE A 113 -10.11 -10.46 4.97
C ILE A 113 -10.75 -11.83 5.19
N ALA A 114 -11.09 -12.18 6.44
CA ALA A 114 -11.71 -13.48 6.73
C ALA A 114 -12.97 -13.74 5.89
N PRO A 115 -13.86 -12.77 5.64
CA PRO A 115 -15.02 -12.99 4.78
C PRO A 115 -14.63 -13.37 3.33
N VAL A 116 -13.59 -12.76 2.78
CA VAL A 116 -13.10 -13.06 1.42
C VAL A 116 -12.52 -14.47 1.37
N VAL A 117 -11.71 -14.85 2.37
CA VAL A 117 -11.13 -16.20 2.47
C VAL A 117 -12.22 -17.24 2.68
N ALA A 118 -13.18 -16.99 3.55
CA ALA A 118 -14.31 -17.90 3.80
C ALA A 118 -15.13 -18.14 2.53
N GLU A 119 -15.41 -17.10 1.75
CA GLU A 119 -16.12 -17.25 0.48
C GLU A 119 -15.31 -18.06 -0.54
N ALA A 120 -13.97 -17.86 -0.60
CA ALA A 120 -13.11 -18.66 -1.46
C ALA A 120 -13.17 -20.15 -1.07
N VAL A 121 -13.08 -20.47 0.23
CA VAL A 121 -13.20 -21.84 0.75
C VAL A 121 -14.57 -22.45 0.41
N ARG A 122 -15.65 -21.71 0.61
CA ARG A 122 -17.02 -22.15 0.27
C ARG A 122 -17.12 -22.49 -1.23
N ARG A 123 -16.59 -21.63 -2.10
CA ARG A 123 -16.62 -21.87 -3.54
C ARG A 123 -15.82 -23.10 -3.96
N ILE A 124 -14.63 -23.28 -3.38
CA ILE A 124 -13.82 -24.49 -3.63
C ILE A 124 -14.60 -25.74 -3.21
N SER A 125 -15.21 -25.73 -2.04
CA SER A 125 -16.01 -26.87 -1.53
C SER A 125 -17.21 -27.20 -2.42
N ASN A 126 -17.81 -26.19 -3.05
CA ASN A 126 -18.98 -26.33 -3.92
C ASN A 126 -18.62 -26.44 -5.42
N GLU A 127 -17.34 -26.57 -5.77
CA GLU A 127 -16.86 -26.60 -7.17
C GLU A 127 -17.27 -25.35 -7.98
N GLU A 128 -17.41 -24.20 -7.31
CA GLU A 128 -17.73 -22.92 -7.92
C GLU A 128 -16.46 -22.14 -8.32
N SER A 129 -16.59 -21.21 -9.29
CA SER A 129 -15.47 -20.40 -9.77
C SER A 129 -15.01 -19.35 -8.72
N ILE A 130 -13.75 -19.44 -8.29
CA ILE A 130 -13.11 -18.41 -7.44
C ILE A 130 -12.88 -17.12 -8.24
N SER A 131 -12.50 -17.22 -9.52
CA SER A 131 -12.22 -16.04 -10.33
C SER A 131 -13.44 -15.11 -10.48
N ALA A 132 -14.64 -15.61 -10.30
CA ALA A 132 -15.86 -14.81 -10.31
C ALA A 132 -15.97 -13.82 -9.14
N MET A 133 -15.19 -14.02 -8.06
CA MET A 133 -15.15 -13.09 -6.91
C MET A 133 -14.46 -11.77 -7.27
N PHE A 134 -13.68 -11.73 -8.34
CA PHE A 134 -12.82 -10.59 -8.71
C PHE A 134 -13.20 -9.95 -10.06
N ARG A 135 -14.42 -10.16 -10.50
CA ARG A 135 -14.98 -9.59 -11.75
C ARG A 135 -15.85 -8.39 -11.48
#